data_325da7a85129819fb28d0a4729c05923
#
_entry.id   325da7a85129819fb28d0a4729c05923
#
_cell.length_a   1.000
_cell.length_b   1.000
_cell.length_c   1.000
_cell.angle_alpha   90.00
_cell.angle_beta   90.00
_cell.angle_gamma   90.00
#
_symmetry.space_group_name_H-M   'P 1'
#
loop_
_entity.id
_entity.type
_entity.pdbx_description
1 polymer ?
#
loop_
_entity_poly.entity_id
_entity_poly.type
_entity_poly.pdbx_seq_one_letter_code
_entity_poly.pdbx_strand_id
1 'polypeptide(L)'
;MKDRRFLIPIMAGIVIASVSTWRVMTNKPQDYAAQVQLESEKVIARSVTAFDFEGLDSDNRLVRLKPFLGRHRVIILFFDGEAGADKDTELLRLRERFDELKARDVKVIAVSTALPQENRAAMTADRAGPFPFPLVSDFDPTSPDGAWRIHRRWGRIDAATGKPLTGVFAIDRKGQVLFTGDSPRPMENVDRAVESVIR
;
A
#
# COMPACT_ATOMS: atom_id res chain seq x y z
N MET A 1 72.58 5.84 31.28
CA MET A 1 71.23 5.50 31.78
C MET A 1 70.24 6.08 30.78
N LYS A 2 69.59 5.23 29.92
CA LYS A 2 68.67 5.64 28.86
C LYS A 2 67.25 5.24 29.28
N ASP A 3 66.38 6.23 29.34
CA ASP A 3 65.01 6.13 29.79
C ASP A 3 64.16 5.20 28.87
N ARG A 4 63.62 4.14 29.47
CA ARG A 4 62.73 3.17 28.87
C ARG A 4 61.21 3.49 29.09
N ARG A 5 60.81 4.75 29.16
CA ARG A 5 59.44 5.12 29.60
C ARG A 5 58.45 5.53 28.52
N PHE A 6 58.77 5.40 27.22
CA PHE A 6 57.90 5.97 26.15
C PHE A 6 57.24 4.96 25.20
N LEU A 7 57.27 3.66 25.46
CA LEU A 7 56.74 2.66 24.49
C LEU A 7 55.39 2.01 24.89
N ILE A 8 54.81 2.29 26.06
CA ILE A 8 53.59 1.61 26.53
C ILE A 8 52.29 2.23 26.00
N PRO A 9 52.15 3.54 25.73
CA PRO A 9 50.83 4.08 25.28
C PRO A 9 50.50 3.81 23.83
N ILE A 10 51.47 3.46 22.97
CA ILE A 10 51.19 3.26 21.52
C ILE A 10 50.54 1.89 21.24
N MET A 11 50.86 0.88 22.04
CA MET A 11 50.28 -0.48 21.85
C MET A 11 48.83 -0.60 22.29
N ALA A 12 48.42 0.20 23.30
CA ALA A 12 47.03 0.18 23.77
C ALA A 12 46.04 0.82 22.77
N GLY A 13 46.51 1.85 22.03
CA GLY A 13 45.70 2.53 20.99
C GLY A 13 45.41 1.66 19.76
N ILE A 14 46.39 0.84 19.35
CA ILE A 14 46.24 -0.03 18.16
C ILE A 14 45.28 -1.19 18.45
N VAL A 15 45.23 -1.74 19.64
CA VAL A 15 44.31 -2.83 19.99
C VAL A 15 42.86 -2.36 20.05
N ILE A 16 42.60 -1.16 20.54
CA ILE A 16 41.25 -0.61 20.60
C ILE A 16 40.72 -0.28 19.20
N ALA A 17 41.56 0.25 18.31
CA ALA A 17 41.17 0.54 16.92
C ALA A 17 40.90 -0.74 16.11
N SER A 18 41.64 -1.83 16.35
CA SER A 18 41.45 -3.10 15.64
C SER A 18 40.16 -3.83 16.06
N VAL A 19 39.75 -3.74 17.31
CA VAL A 19 38.49 -4.35 17.78
C VAL A 19 37.26 -3.59 17.29
N SER A 20 37.34 -2.25 17.20
CA SER A 20 36.24 -1.42 16.69
C SER A 20 36.04 -1.61 15.20
N THR A 21 37.13 -1.73 14.42
CA THR A 21 37.04 -1.94 12.96
C THR A 21 36.57 -3.35 12.60
N TRP A 22 36.85 -4.34 13.43
CA TRP A 22 36.42 -5.72 13.19
C TRP A 22 34.91 -5.89 13.43
N ARG A 23 34.32 -5.16 14.36
CA ARG A 23 32.87 -5.20 14.61
C ARG A 23 32.04 -4.57 13.50
N VAL A 24 32.59 -3.61 12.75
CA VAL A 24 31.90 -2.97 11.62
C VAL A 24 31.94 -3.84 10.35
N MET A 25 32.98 -4.70 10.20
CA MET A 25 33.12 -5.54 9.00
C MET A 25 32.36 -6.89 9.06
N THR A 26 31.79 -7.26 10.21
CA THR A 26 31.04 -8.51 10.34
C THR A 26 29.53 -8.39 10.15
N ASN A 27 28.98 -7.17 10.07
CA ASN A 27 27.60 -6.97 9.65
C ASN A 27 27.50 -7.09 8.13
N LYS A 28 27.22 -8.30 7.67
CA LYS A 28 26.96 -8.56 6.23
C LYS A 28 25.74 -7.72 5.78
N PRO A 29 25.81 -7.10 4.59
CA PRO A 29 24.67 -6.32 4.04
C PRO A 29 23.35 -7.10 3.98
N GLN A 30 23.41 -8.45 3.94
CA GLN A 30 22.25 -9.33 4.00
C GLN A 30 21.48 -9.28 5.33
N ASP A 31 22.18 -9.08 6.47
CA ASP A 31 21.53 -9.01 7.77
C ASP A 31 20.76 -7.68 7.94
N TYR A 32 21.24 -6.62 7.31
CA TYR A 32 20.59 -5.31 7.35
C TYR A 32 19.29 -5.30 6.51
N ALA A 33 19.31 -5.88 5.33
CA ALA A 33 18.14 -6.02 4.48
C ALA A 33 17.08 -6.91 5.13
N ALA A 34 17.48 -8.02 5.77
CA ALA A 34 16.59 -8.90 6.51
C ALA A 34 15.99 -8.23 7.75
N GLN A 35 16.76 -7.41 8.48
CA GLN A 35 16.26 -6.64 9.62
C GLN A 35 15.29 -5.55 9.21
N VAL A 36 15.56 -4.80 8.14
CA VAL A 36 14.65 -3.78 7.58
C VAL A 36 13.36 -4.43 7.09
N GLN A 37 13.45 -5.61 6.49
CA GLN A 37 12.28 -6.35 6.02
C GLN A 37 11.44 -6.90 7.21
N LEU A 38 12.08 -7.43 8.25
CA LEU A 38 11.43 -7.86 9.49
C LEU A 38 10.80 -6.71 10.27
N GLU A 39 11.42 -5.53 10.28
CA GLU A 39 10.82 -4.34 10.92
C GLU A 39 9.66 -3.77 10.09
N SER A 40 9.76 -3.77 8.76
CA SER A 40 8.65 -3.37 7.90
C SER A 40 7.47 -4.35 7.99
N GLU A 41 7.71 -5.65 8.06
CA GLU A 41 6.67 -6.66 8.32
C GLU A 41 6.04 -6.50 9.72
N LYS A 42 6.83 -6.21 10.75
CA LYS A 42 6.30 -5.93 12.10
C LYS A 42 5.48 -4.66 12.18
N VAL A 43 5.83 -3.62 11.43
CA VAL A 43 5.06 -2.37 11.37
C VAL A 43 3.74 -2.60 10.64
N ILE A 44 3.74 -3.34 9.53
CA ILE A 44 2.53 -3.70 8.77
C ILE A 44 1.62 -4.62 9.60
N ALA A 45 2.17 -5.62 10.28
CA ALA A 45 1.41 -6.56 11.11
C ALA A 45 0.73 -5.92 12.34
N ARG A 46 1.13 -4.71 12.74
CA ARG A 46 0.55 -4.00 13.89
C ARG A 46 -0.45 -2.93 13.53
N SER A 47 -0.54 -2.51 12.28
CA SER A 47 -1.48 -1.45 11.85
C SER A 47 -2.74 -2.09 11.29
N VAL A 48 -3.76 -2.15 12.12
CA VAL A 48 -5.13 -2.47 11.68
C VAL A 48 -5.88 -1.23 11.21
N THR A 49 -5.29 -0.04 11.36
CA THR A 49 -5.89 1.22 10.93
C THR A 49 -5.64 1.43 9.44
N ALA A 50 -6.68 1.81 8.70
CA ALA A 50 -6.59 2.11 7.28
C ALA A 50 -5.65 3.29 7.01
N PHE A 51 -4.78 3.14 6.03
CA PHE A 51 -3.89 4.22 5.58
C PHE A 51 -4.66 5.24 4.75
N ASP A 52 -4.62 6.49 5.18
CA ASP A 52 -5.23 7.58 4.43
C ASP A 52 -4.50 7.84 3.11
N PHE A 53 -5.27 8.25 2.11
CA PHE A 53 -4.77 8.68 0.81
C PHE A 53 -5.66 9.72 0.15
N GLU A 54 -5.12 10.37 -0.85
CA GLU A 54 -5.83 11.23 -1.78
C GLU A 54 -5.32 11.03 -3.20
N GLY A 55 -6.19 11.21 -4.19
CA GLY A 55 -5.86 11.12 -5.60
C GLY A 55 -6.98 11.69 -6.46
N LEU A 56 -6.71 11.88 -7.76
CA LEU A 56 -7.71 12.37 -8.70
C LEU A 56 -8.52 11.20 -9.26
N ASP A 57 -9.83 11.37 -9.35
CA ASP A 57 -10.70 10.42 -10.05
C ASP A 57 -10.68 10.63 -11.57
N SER A 58 -11.42 9.80 -12.29
CA SER A 58 -11.59 9.89 -13.75
C SER A 58 -12.15 11.25 -14.24
N ASP A 59 -12.77 12.03 -13.35
CA ASP A 59 -13.30 13.38 -13.64
C ASP A 59 -12.38 14.50 -13.16
N ASN A 60 -11.14 14.17 -12.77
CA ASN A 60 -10.17 15.08 -12.14
C ASN A 60 -10.66 15.73 -10.85
N ARG A 61 -11.55 15.06 -10.11
CA ARG A 61 -12.00 15.49 -8.80
C ARG A 61 -11.10 14.85 -7.75
N LEU A 62 -10.75 15.64 -6.73
CA LEU A 62 -9.95 15.13 -5.61
C LEU A 62 -10.80 14.22 -4.73
N VAL A 63 -10.43 12.95 -4.66
CA VAL A 63 -11.01 11.95 -3.76
C VAL A 63 -10.05 11.73 -2.59
N ARG A 64 -10.59 11.74 -1.38
CA ARG A 64 -9.86 11.49 -0.12
C ARG A 64 -10.53 10.38 0.65
N LEU A 65 -9.74 9.47 1.22
CA LEU A 65 -10.26 8.39 2.07
C LEU A 65 -10.66 8.90 3.47
N LYS A 66 -9.87 9.80 4.05
CA LYS A 66 -10.04 10.28 5.43
C LYS A 66 -11.45 10.71 5.82
N PRO A 67 -12.24 11.43 5.00
CA PRO A 67 -13.60 11.83 5.36
C PRO A 67 -14.55 10.66 5.62
N PHE A 68 -14.26 9.48 5.10
CA PHE A 68 -15.09 8.27 5.25
C PHE A 68 -14.71 7.48 6.50
N LEU A 69 -13.43 7.53 6.90
CA LEU A 69 -12.93 6.79 8.07
C LEU A 69 -13.60 7.27 9.35
N GLY A 70 -13.99 6.33 10.19
CA GLY A 70 -14.70 6.62 11.44
C GLY A 70 -16.20 6.93 11.27
N ARG A 71 -16.72 6.94 10.04
CA ARG A 71 -18.14 7.26 9.75
C ARG A 71 -18.83 6.16 8.94
N HIS A 72 -18.16 5.71 7.89
CA HIS A 72 -18.71 4.73 6.94
C HIS A 72 -17.86 3.47 6.95
N ARG A 73 -18.45 2.37 6.53
CA ARG A 73 -17.70 1.21 6.05
C ARG A 73 -17.19 1.53 4.65
N VAL A 74 -16.00 1.05 4.30
CA VAL A 74 -15.40 1.35 3.00
C VAL A 74 -14.87 0.07 2.37
N ILE A 75 -15.09 -0.09 1.08
CA ILE A 75 -14.38 -1.07 0.24
C ILE A 75 -13.39 -0.30 -0.63
N ILE A 76 -12.13 -0.75 -0.65
CA ILE A 76 -11.10 -0.24 -1.54
C ILE A 76 -10.66 -1.39 -2.44
N LEU A 77 -10.78 -1.20 -3.76
CA LEU A 77 -10.30 -2.14 -4.77
C LEU A 77 -9.09 -1.55 -5.49
N PHE A 78 -7.95 -2.21 -5.42
CA PHE A 78 -6.79 -1.93 -6.25
C PHE A 78 -6.85 -2.77 -7.51
N PHE A 79 -6.81 -2.16 -8.69
CA PHE A 79 -6.90 -2.86 -9.96
C PHE A 79 -5.86 -2.37 -10.97
N ASP A 80 -5.54 -3.24 -11.93
CA ASP A 80 -4.62 -2.91 -13.02
C ASP A 80 -5.35 -2.12 -14.11
N GLY A 81 -4.98 -0.86 -14.25
CA GLY A 81 -5.55 0.03 -15.25
C GLY A 81 -5.12 -0.24 -16.68
N GLU A 82 -4.02 -1.01 -16.91
CA GLU A 82 -3.56 -1.34 -18.28
C GLU A 82 -4.58 -2.18 -19.04
N ALA A 83 -5.27 -3.10 -18.35
CA ALA A 83 -6.32 -3.90 -18.95
C ALA A 83 -7.60 -3.11 -19.30
N GLY A 84 -7.78 -1.96 -18.66
CA GLY A 84 -8.98 -1.14 -18.72
C GLY A 84 -10.02 -1.50 -17.67
N ALA A 85 -10.64 -0.48 -17.07
CA ALA A 85 -11.65 -0.64 -16.01
C ALA A 85 -12.88 -1.44 -16.48
N ASP A 86 -13.21 -1.36 -17.76
CA ASP A 86 -14.33 -2.08 -18.41
C ASP A 86 -14.10 -3.60 -18.51
N LYS A 87 -12.89 -4.07 -18.25
CA LYS A 87 -12.52 -5.50 -18.39
C LYS A 87 -12.12 -6.14 -17.06
N ASP A 88 -11.89 -5.34 -16.01
CA ASP A 88 -11.54 -5.88 -14.71
C ASP A 88 -12.74 -6.56 -14.05
N THR A 89 -12.64 -7.88 -13.82
CA THR A 89 -13.74 -8.70 -13.34
C THR A 89 -14.17 -8.35 -11.92
N GLU A 90 -13.24 -8.00 -11.05
CA GLU A 90 -13.54 -7.61 -9.66
C GLU A 90 -14.21 -6.23 -9.63
N LEU A 91 -13.80 -5.31 -10.50
CA LEU A 91 -14.42 -3.99 -10.63
C LEU A 91 -15.85 -4.09 -11.16
N LEU A 92 -16.08 -4.94 -12.18
CA LEU A 92 -17.41 -5.22 -12.71
C LEU A 92 -18.30 -5.88 -11.64
N ARG A 93 -17.76 -6.82 -10.87
CA ARG A 93 -18.47 -7.47 -9.77
C ARG A 93 -18.86 -6.47 -8.68
N LEU A 94 -17.99 -5.53 -8.36
CA LEU A 94 -18.26 -4.46 -7.39
C LEU A 94 -19.37 -3.51 -7.88
N ARG A 95 -19.42 -3.23 -9.19
CA ARG A 95 -20.51 -2.47 -9.81
C ARG A 95 -21.86 -3.18 -9.69
N GLU A 96 -21.91 -4.49 -9.95
CA GLU A 96 -23.13 -5.29 -9.80
C GLU A 96 -23.68 -5.26 -8.36
N ARG A 97 -22.78 -5.24 -7.36
CA ARG A 97 -23.13 -5.24 -5.94
C ARG A 97 -23.35 -3.84 -5.36
N PHE A 98 -23.20 -2.77 -6.17
CA PHE A 98 -23.15 -1.41 -5.66
C PHE A 98 -24.45 -0.95 -4.97
N ASP A 99 -25.60 -1.29 -5.50
CA ASP A 99 -26.90 -0.89 -4.90
C ASP A 99 -27.09 -1.52 -3.51
N GLU A 100 -26.66 -2.74 -3.31
CA GLU A 100 -26.65 -3.41 -2.00
C GLU A 100 -25.71 -2.68 -1.02
N LEU A 101 -24.52 -2.32 -1.47
CA LEU A 101 -23.53 -1.58 -0.67
C LEU A 101 -24.04 -0.19 -0.30
N LYS A 102 -24.62 0.52 -1.26
CA LYS A 102 -25.22 1.85 -1.05
C LYS A 102 -26.35 1.80 -0.03
N ALA A 103 -27.23 0.80 -0.11
CA ALA A 103 -28.33 0.62 0.84
C ALA A 103 -27.84 0.40 2.28
N ARG A 104 -26.61 -0.08 2.46
CA ARG A 104 -25.97 -0.34 3.76
C ARG A 104 -24.96 0.73 4.17
N ASP A 105 -24.95 1.86 3.49
CA ASP A 105 -24.02 2.98 3.72
C ASP A 105 -22.55 2.58 3.64
N VAL A 106 -22.22 1.66 2.73
CA VAL A 106 -20.84 1.29 2.40
C VAL A 106 -20.36 2.19 1.26
N LYS A 107 -19.20 2.82 1.43
CA LYS A 107 -18.53 3.60 0.39
C LYS A 107 -17.58 2.71 -0.38
N VAL A 108 -17.46 2.98 -1.68
CA VAL A 108 -16.58 2.23 -2.57
C VAL A 108 -15.61 3.21 -3.22
N ILE A 109 -14.33 2.85 -3.23
CA ILE A 109 -13.27 3.57 -3.95
C ILE A 109 -12.45 2.52 -4.69
N ALA A 110 -12.28 2.69 -6.00
CA ALA A 110 -11.34 1.89 -6.76
C ALA A 110 -10.06 2.70 -7.02
N VAL A 111 -8.89 2.06 -6.90
CA VAL A 111 -7.58 2.67 -7.09
C VAL A 111 -6.91 2.01 -8.29
N SER A 112 -6.60 2.82 -9.30
CA SER A 112 -6.09 2.39 -10.60
C SER A 112 -4.63 2.77 -10.79
N THR A 113 -3.91 1.96 -11.56
CA THR A 113 -2.57 2.31 -12.08
C THR A 113 -2.64 3.23 -13.30
N ALA A 114 -3.81 3.37 -13.94
CA ALA A 114 -4.02 4.21 -15.11
C ALA A 114 -4.18 5.69 -14.76
N LEU A 115 -3.95 6.55 -15.75
CA LEU A 115 -4.22 7.99 -15.65
C LEU A 115 -5.74 8.28 -15.58
N PRO A 116 -6.15 9.45 -15.03
CA PRO A 116 -7.57 9.82 -14.96
C PRO A 116 -8.27 9.77 -16.31
N GLN A 117 -7.62 10.26 -17.38
CA GLN A 117 -8.18 10.25 -18.74
C GLN A 117 -8.30 8.84 -19.33
N GLU A 118 -7.41 7.91 -18.97
CA GLU A 118 -7.47 6.51 -19.42
C GLU A 118 -8.63 5.79 -18.72
N ASN A 119 -8.80 5.98 -17.42
CA ASN A 119 -9.96 5.49 -16.67
C ASN A 119 -11.27 6.03 -17.26
N ARG A 120 -11.30 7.33 -17.63
CA ARG A 120 -12.47 7.93 -18.28
C ARG A 120 -12.75 7.31 -19.63
N ALA A 121 -11.71 7.11 -20.46
CA ALA A 121 -11.85 6.51 -21.79
C ALA A 121 -12.41 5.07 -21.67
N ALA A 122 -11.90 4.25 -20.74
CA ALA A 122 -12.42 2.92 -20.51
C ALA A 122 -13.90 2.92 -20.09
N MET A 123 -14.31 3.82 -19.18
CA MET A 123 -15.71 3.96 -18.78
C MET A 123 -16.62 4.42 -19.94
N THR A 124 -16.11 5.24 -20.84
CA THR A 124 -16.89 5.73 -22.01
C THR A 124 -17.07 4.63 -23.05
N ALA A 125 -16.08 3.72 -23.16
CA ALA A 125 -16.14 2.56 -24.05
C ALA A 125 -17.11 1.46 -23.53
N ASP A 126 -17.38 1.43 -22.22
CA ASP A 126 -18.27 0.47 -21.61
C ASP A 126 -19.75 0.81 -21.89
N ARG A 127 -20.47 -0.15 -22.50
CA ARG A 127 -21.91 -0.03 -22.79
C ARG A 127 -22.77 0.10 -21.53
N ALA A 128 -22.29 -0.37 -20.39
CA ALA A 128 -22.99 -0.28 -19.11
C ALA A 128 -22.88 1.12 -18.46
N GLY A 129 -22.11 2.02 -19.06
CA GLY A 129 -21.92 3.38 -18.59
C GLY A 129 -20.88 3.51 -17.45
N PRO A 130 -20.80 4.71 -16.84
CA PRO A 130 -19.81 4.99 -15.84
C PRO A 130 -20.01 4.17 -14.57
N PHE A 131 -18.92 3.90 -13.85
CA PHE A 131 -18.99 3.29 -12.53
C PHE A 131 -19.67 4.24 -11.54
N PRO A 132 -20.54 3.73 -10.64
CA PRO A 132 -21.26 4.55 -9.66
C PRO A 132 -20.39 4.97 -8.45
N PHE A 133 -19.09 4.73 -8.50
CA PHE A 133 -18.09 5.07 -7.50
C PHE A 133 -16.81 5.60 -8.16
N PRO A 134 -15.97 6.37 -7.44
CA PRO A 134 -14.76 6.95 -8.02
C PRO A 134 -13.72 5.90 -8.40
N LEU A 135 -13.10 6.07 -9.57
CA LEU A 135 -11.87 5.40 -10.00
C LEU A 135 -10.72 6.37 -9.80
N VAL A 136 -9.97 6.21 -8.72
CA VAL A 136 -8.85 7.07 -8.32
C VAL A 136 -7.59 6.63 -9.04
N SER A 137 -6.91 7.56 -9.68
CA SER A 137 -5.61 7.33 -10.31
C SER A 137 -4.49 7.42 -9.27
N ASP A 138 -3.65 6.38 -9.18
CA ASP A 138 -2.44 6.38 -8.35
C ASP A 138 -1.20 6.69 -9.18
N PHE A 139 -1.31 7.71 -10.00
CA PHE A 139 -0.21 8.22 -10.82
C PHE A 139 0.00 9.70 -10.53
N ASP A 140 1.20 10.06 -10.09
CA ASP A 140 1.63 11.43 -9.88
C ASP A 140 2.80 11.74 -10.81
N PRO A 141 2.55 12.38 -11.97
CA PRO A 141 3.60 12.69 -12.94
C PRO A 141 4.61 13.74 -12.43
N THR A 142 4.29 14.44 -11.34
CA THR A 142 5.15 15.49 -10.79
C THR A 142 6.15 14.98 -9.76
N SER A 143 5.99 13.75 -9.29
CA SER A 143 6.90 13.13 -8.33
C SER A 143 7.96 12.29 -9.06
N PRO A 144 9.26 12.45 -8.76
CA PRO A 144 10.32 11.57 -9.27
C PRO A 144 10.11 10.08 -8.95
N ASP A 145 9.44 9.81 -7.79
CA ASP A 145 9.03 8.49 -7.33
C ASP A 145 7.52 8.26 -7.53
N GLY A 146 6.88 9.05 -8.37
CA GLY A 146 5.46 9.37 -8.34
C GLY A 146 4.52 8.29 -8.78
N ALA A 147 5.04 7.21 -9.34
CA ALA A 147 4.18 6.08 -9.67
C ALA A 147 3.82 5.31 -8.40
N TRP A 148 2.51 5.11 -8.21
CA TRP A 148 1.93 4.13 -7.29
C TRP A 148 2.18 4.38 -5.80
N ARG A 149 2.06 5.63 -5.37
CA ARG A 149 2.23 6.03 -3.95
C ARG A 149 1.18 5.39 -3.05
N ILE A 150 -0.07 5.30 -3.51
CA ILE A 150 -1.16 4.70 -2.76
C ILE A 150 -0.93 3.18 -2.65
N HIS A 151 -0.60 2.51 -3.77
CA HIS A 151 -0.26 1.09 -3.79
C HIS A 151 0.88 0.78 -2.82
N ARG A 152 1.98 1.56 -2.84
CA ARG A 152 3.10 1.38 -1.89
C ARG A 152 2.66 1.47 -0.44
N ARG A 153 1.88 2.48 -0.12
CA ARG A 153 1.41 2.72 1.25
C ARG A 153 0.50 1.60 1.76
N TRP A 154 -0.22 0.94 0.87
CA TRP A 154 -1.10 -0.19 1.16
C TRP A 154 -0.40 -1.55 1.00
N GLY A 155 0.92 -1.57 0.81
CA GLY A 155 1.67 -2.81 0.60
C GLY A 155 1.25 -3.55 -0.68
N ARG A 156 0.82 -2.80 -1.70
CA ARG A 156 0.37 -3.34 -2.99
C ARG A 156 1.40 -3.14 -4.09
N ILE A 157 2.67 -3.34 -3.75
CA ILE A 157 3.79 -3.41 -4.71
C ILE A 157 4.46 -4.75 -4.53
N ASP A 158 4.66 -5.46 -5.62
CA ASP A 158 5.45 -6.68 -5.65
C ASP A 158 6.93 -6.36 -5.39
N ALA A 159 7.51 -6.96 -4.35
CA ALA A 159 8.87 -6.64 -3.93
C ALA A 159 9.95 -7.11 -4.93
N ALA A 160 9.66 -8.12 -5.73
CA ALA A 160 10.61 -8.68 -6.70
C ALA A 160 10.60 -7.92 -8.02
N THR A 161 9.41 -7.50 -8.47
CA THR A 161 9.23 -6.86 -9.78
C THR A 161 9.01 -5.36 -9.73
N GLY A 162 8.71 -4.80 -8.54
CA GLY A 162 8.33 -3.40 -8.36
C GLY A 162 6.97 -3.03 -8.98
N LYS A 163 6.19 -4.01 -9.44
CA LYS A 163 4.90 -3.77 -10.08
C LYS A 163 3.75 -3.65 -9.07
N PRO A 164 2.71 -2.87 -9.37
CA PRO A 164 1.49 -2.83 -8.58
C PRO A 164 0.80 -4.19 -8.54
N LEU A 165 0.18 -4.47 -7.40
CA LEU A 165 -0.62 -5.67 -7.16
C LEU A 165 -2.08 -5.29 -7.01
N THR A 166 -2.97 -6.05 -7.63
CA THR A 166 -4.41 -5.95 -7.43
C THR A 166 -4.82 -6.48 -6.06
N GLY A 167 -5.97 -6.08 -5.55
CA GLY A 167 -6.51 -6.60 -4.31
C GLY A 167 -7.63 -5.77 -3.72
N VAL A 168 -8.45 -6.36 -2.90
CA VAL A 168 -9.59 -5.70 -2.27
C VAL A 168 -9.43 -5.66 -0.76
N PHE A 169 -9.75 -4.51 -0.16
CA PHE A 169 -9.76 -4.29 1.28
C PHE A 169 -11.14 -3.84 1.73
N ALA A 170 -11.53 -4.32 2.88
CA ALA A 170 -12.71 -3.89 3.60
C ALA A 170 -12.31 -3.14 4.87
N ILE A 171 -12.99 -2.05 5.17
CA ILE A 171 -12.72 -1.16 6.30
C ILE A 171 -14.02 -0.99 7.08
N ASP A 172 -13.95 -1.14 8.38
CA ASP A 172 -15.09 -0.95 9.26
C ASP A 172 -15.38 0.54 9.56
N ARG A 173 -16.46 0.80 10.29
CA ARG A 173 -16.82 2.17 10.70
C ARG A 173 -15.83 2.84 11.65
N LYS A 174 -14.92 2.08 12.27
CA LYS A 174 -13.87 2.62 13.13
C LYS A 174 -12.62 3.00 12.35
N GLY A 175 -12.61 2.75 11.03
CA GLY A 175 -11.44 2.95 10.16
C GLY A 175 -10.42 1.83 10.26
N GLN A 176 -10.83 0.65 10.75
CA GLN A 176 -9.96 -0.52 10.86
C GLN A 176 -10.09 -1.40 9.62
N VAL A 177 -8.97 -1.86 9.08
CA VAL A 177 -8.95 -2.84 7.99
C VAL A 177 -9.45 -4.18 8.51
N LEU A 178 -10.48 -4.74 7.88
CA LEU A 178 -10.98 -6.09 8.15
C LEU A 178 -10.10 -7.10 7.41
N PHE A 179 -9.69 -8.16 8.09
CA PHE A 179 -8.89 -9.23 7.49
C PHE A 179 -9.13 -10.57 8.19
N THR A 180 -8.77 -11.65 7.50
CA THR A 180 -8.76 -13.00 8.05
C THR A 180 -7.31 -13.46 8.22
N GLY A 181 -6.94 -13.91 9.43
CA GLY A 181 -5.58 -14.33 9.76
C GLY A 181 -4.83 -13.32 10.63
N ASP A 182 -3.51 -13.40 10.68
CA ASP A 182 -2.68 -12.70 11.66
C ASP A 182 -2.20 -11.31 11.19
N SER A 183 -2.47 -10.92 9.94
CA SER A 183 -2.04 -9.64 9.39
C SER A 183 -3.02 -9.09 8.36
N PRO A 184 -3.11 -7.75 8.22
CA PRO A 184 -3.93 -7.11 7.20
C PRO A 184 -3.44 -7.52 5.81
N ARG A 185 -4.27 -8.26 5.10
CA ARG A 185 -4.05 -8.68 3.71
C ARG A 185 -5.29 -8.34 2.90
N PRO A 186 -5.17 -8.16 1.60
CA PRO A 186 -6.35 -8.06 0.75
C PRO A 186 -7.21 -9.31 0.93
N MET A 187 -8.52 -9.13 0.82
CA MET A 187 -9.44 -10.24 0.80
C MET A 187 -9.30 -11.03 -0.50
N GLU A 188 -9.77 -12.26 -0.51
CA GLU A 188 -9.65 -13.17 -1.64
C GLU A 188 -10.29 -12.60 -2.91
N ASN A 189 -11.46 -11.97 -2.77
CA ASN A 189 -12.22 -11.35 -3.84
C ASN A 189 -13.22 -10.32 -3.32
N VAL A 190 -13.90 -9.64 -4.24
CA VAL A 190 -14.92 -8.63 -3.93
C VAL A 190 -16.07 -9.20 -3.11
N ASP A 191 -16.56 -10.40 -3.41
CA ASP A 191 -17.69 -10.98 -2.68
C ASP A 191 -17.37 -11.16 -1.19
N ARG A 192 -16.15 -11.61 -0.87
CA ARG A 192 -15.69 -11.71 0.53
C ARG A 192 -15.61 -10.35 1.21
N ALA A 193 -15.12 -9.33 0.49
CA ALA A 193 -15.07 -7.97 1.02
C ALA A 193 -16.47 -7.42 1.29
N VAL A 194 -17.40 -7.62 0.35
CA VAL A 194 -18.80 -7.22 0.51
C VAL A 194 -19.44 -7.90 1.71
N GLU A 195 -19.34 -9.23 1.81
CA GLU A 195 -19.88 -9.98 2.95
C GLU A 195 -19.35 -9.49 4.30
N SER A 196 -18.07 -9.12 4.37
CA SER A 196 -17.44 -8.67 5.60
C SER A 196 -17.97 -7.33 6.11
N VAL A 197 -18.41 -6.45 5.20
CA VAL A 197 -18.93 -5.11 5.55
C VAL A 197 -20.44 -5.04 5.66
N ILE A 198 -21.19 -6.00 5.10
CA ILE A 198 -22.65 -6.00 5.16
C ILE A 198 -23.23 -6.74 6.37
N ARG A 199 -22.42 -7.55 7.04
CA ARG A 199 -22.76 -8.19 8.32
C ARG A 199 -22.72 -7.14 9.44
#